data_73565449351f6e962b558aef6aeea99e
#
_entry.id   73565449351f6e962b558aef6aeea99e
#
_cell.length_a   1.000
_cell.length_b   1.000
_cell.length_c   1.000
_cell.angle_alpha   90.00
_cell.angle_beta   90.00
_cell.angle_gamma   90.00
#
_symmetry.space_group_name_H-M   'P 1'
#
loop_
_entity.id
_entity.type
_entity.pdbx_description
1 polymer ?
#
loop_
_entity_poly.entity_id
_entity_poly.type
_entity_poly.pdbx_seq_one_letter_code
_entity_poly.pdbx_strand_id
1 'polypeptide(L)'
;MSKTTTFSILRLAVAVFVGASVVATALPAGAQEPRERKTILEFLFGKRKPKEVAPAEPRVKKPRAAARKKKATTTVAKTPEVPAVEKLPDAKVVLVVGDFIAGSVGEGLATAFETTPGIRVERRTNGSSGIVREDYYNWPENLPALITETKPALVVVSMGANDRQQMTVAGEKEKFRSEAWTRQYEARVARIATLARDGGKPLLWMGMPPFQSSALTADMTTLNNLYRAGVEKAGGEFVDIWDGFVDEEGKFVISGSDINGQQVRLRGSDGINFTKAGKRKLAFYVEKEIRRLLGDAAADGPGLQGDLKDLVVAAPPTEDAEITKTQPISLADPALDGGTTLLGAAPIKGNGKSLRDKLVEKGETADAPLGRVDDFRLNKTATP
;
A
#
# COMPACT_ATOMS: atom_id res chain seq x y z
N MET A 1 -17.99 20.63 72.45
CA MET A 1 -19.39 20.90 72.07
C MET A 1 -19.37 21.76 70.81
N SER A 2 -20.12 21.42 69.79
CA SER A 2 -20.30 22.11 68.49
C SER A 2 -19.62 21.51 67.25
N LYS A 3 -20.03 20.28 66.88
CA LYS A 3 -19.82 19.77 65.49
C LYS A 3 -21.07 19.06 64.94
N THR A 4 -22.20 19.08 65.69
CA THR A 4 -23.42 18.35 65.31
C THR A 4 -24.50 19.25 64.68
N THR A 5 -24.37 20.57 64.72
CA THR A 5 -25.39 21.52 64.25
C THR A 5 -25.29 21.88 62.76
N THR A 6 -24.12 21.70 62.13
CA THR A 6 -23.91 22.07 60.72
C THR A 6 -24.40 20.99 59.73
N PHE A 7 -24.56 19.74 60.16
CA PHE A 7 -25.04 18.65 59.30
C PHE A 7 -26.57 18.60 59.14
N SER A 8 -27.32 19.17 60.09
CA SER A 8 -28.79 19.19 60.01
C SER A 8 -29.32 20.26 59.05
N ILE A 9 -28.65 21.39 58.91
CA ILE A 9 -29.07 22.50 58.02
C ILE A 9 -28.89 22.12 56.56
N LEU A 10 -27.85 21.36 56.23
CA LEU A 10 -27.56 20.94 54.84
C LEU A 10 -28.56 19.88 54.34
N ARG A 11 -29.12 19.05 55.25
CA ARG A 11 -30.15 18.07 54.89
C ARG A 11 -31.53 18.67 54.65
N LEU A 12 -31.84 19.81 55.29
CA LEU A 12 -33.12 20.50 55.12
C LEU A 12 -33.15 21.31 53.81
N ALA A 13 -32.00 21.84 53.35
CA ALA A 13 -31.89 22.57 52.08
C ALA A 13 -32.04 21.65 50.84
N VAL A 14 -31.57 20.40 50.92
CA VAL A 14 -31.71 19.42 49.82
C VAL A 14 -33.13 18.89 49.70
N ALA A 15 -33.89 18.74 50.82
CA ALA A 15 -35.26 18.26 50.79
C ALA A 15 -36.26 19.31 50.23
N VAL A 16 -35.99 20.62 50.35
CA VAL A 16 -36.83 21.69 49.80
C VAL A 16 -36.63 21.84 48.30
N PHE A 17 -35.45 21.51 47.77
CA PHE A 17 -35.15 21.64 46.32
C PHE A 17 -35.71 20.47 45.48
N VAL A 18 -35.94 19.28 46.06
CA VAL A 18 -36.56 18.13 45.40
C VAL A 18 -38.08 18.22 45.40
N GLY A 19 -38.71 18.95 46.36
CA GLY A 19 -40.16 19.12 46.44
C GLY A 19 -40.75 20.16 45.49
N ALA A 20 -39.95 21.07 44.95
CA ALA A 20 -40.42 22.15 44.06
C ALA A 20 -40.41 21.80 42.55
N SER A 21 -39.94 20.61 42.16
CA SER A 21 -39.77 20.24 40.75
C SER A 21 -40.90 19.38 40.18
N VAL A 22 -41.98 19.11 40.90
CA VAL A 22 -43.04 18.18 40.47
C VAL A 22 -44.42 18.86 40.19
N VAL A 23 -44.53 20.19 40.26
CA VAL A 23 -45.83 20.87 40.05
C VAL A 23 -45.74 21.92 38.92
N ALA A 24 -45.17 21.58 37.79
CA ALA A 24 -45.34 22.40 36.60
C ALA A 24 -45.13 21.56 35.33
N THR A 25 -46.14 20.82 34.88
CA THR A 25 -46.33 20.57 33.45
C THR A 25 -47.66 19.86 33.19
N ALA A 26 -48.71 20.62 33.10
CA ALA A 26 -49.82 20.29 32.25
C ALA A 26 -50.13 21.48 31.36
N LEU A 27 -49.38 21.57 30.26
CA LEU A 27 -49.73 22.42 29.12
C LEU A 27 -50.07 21.50 27.91
N PRO A 28 -51.13 21.83 27.14
CA PRO A 28 -51.57 20.96 26.05
C PRO A 28 -50.52 20.88 24.96
N ALA A 29 -50.38 19.68 24.37
CA ALA A 29 -49.53 19.38 23.26
C ALA A 29 -49.92 20.22 22.03
N GLY A 30 -49.25 21.33 21.82
CA GLY A 30 -49.23 22.01 20.56
C GLY A 30 -48.43 21.18 19.55
N ALA A 31 -49.04 20.85 18.43
CA ALA A 31 -48.37 20.13 17.36
C ALA A 31 -47.08 20.85 16.94
N GLN A 32 -45.93 20.23 17.26
CA GLN A 32 -44.67 20.68 16.73
C GLN A 32 -44.62 20.29 15.27
N GLU A 33 -44.58 21.28 14.39
CA GLU A 33 -44.25 21.07 12.98
C GLU A 33 -42.91 20.30 12.86
N PRO A 34 -42.81 19.33 11.95
CA PRO A 34 -41.57 18.58 11.78
C PRO A 34 -40.45 19.52 11.34
N ARG A 35 -39.45 19.72 12.20
CA ARG A 35 -38.21 20.41 11.81
C ARG A 35 -37.56 19.63 10.72
N GLU A 36 -37.61 20.16 9.49
CA GLU A 36 -36.87 19.64 8.34
C GLU A 36 -35.39 19.52 8.71
N ARG A 37 -34.90 18.31 8.82
CA ARG A 37 -33.46 18.06 8.95
C ARG A 37 -32.82 18.34 7.61
N LYS A 38 -32.20 19.50 7.47
CA LYS A 38 -31.38 19.84 6.31
C LYS A 38 -30.27 18.80 6.15
N THR A 39 -30.21 18.13 5.04
CA THR A 39 -29.14 17.19 4.72
C THR A 39 -27.84 17.95 4.44
N ILE A 40 -26.70 17.32 4.69
CA ILE A 40 -25.35 17.89 4.41
C ILE A 40 -25.23 18.34 2.96
N LEU A 41 -25.90 17.66 2.04
CA LEU A 41 -25.99 18.03 0.61
C LEU A 41 -26.70 19.37 0.35
N GLU A 42 -27.79 19.68 1.09
CA GLU A 42 -28.45 20.99 0.97
C GLU A 42 -27.63 22.13 1.56
N PHE A 43 -26.82 21.86 2.56
CA PHE A 43 -25.91 22.83 3.15
C PHE A 43 -24.75 23.19 2.18
N LEU A 44 -24.22 22.21 1.46
CA LEU A 44 -23.07 22.38 0.56
C LEU A 44 -23.43 22.93 -0.83
N PHE A 45 -24.63 22.64 -1.36
CA PHE A 45 -24.99 22.97 -2.74
C PHE A 45 -26.18 23.94 -2.88
N GLY A 46 -26.75 24.42 -1.79
CA GLY A 46 -27.90 25.34 -1.80
C GLY A 46 -29.19 24.71 -2.34
N LYS A 47 -30.34 25.30 -2.05
CA LYS A 47 -31.63 24.88 -2.60
C LYS A 47 -31.73 25.24 -4.07
N ARG A 48 -31.75 24.26 -4.98
CA ARG A 48 -32.15 24.49 -6.39
C ARG A 48 -33.62 24.88 -6.42
N LYS A 49 -33.93 26.07 -6.88
CA LYS A 49 -35.31 26.50 -7.10
C LYS A 49 -35.98 25.55 -8.10
N PRO A 50 -37.21 25.07 -7.84
CA PRO A 50 -37.94 24.31 -8.79
C PRO A 50 -38.17 25.15 -10.06
N LYS A 51 -37.82 24.60 -11.21
CA LYS A 51 -38.12 25.21 -12.52
C LYS A 51 -39.58 24.94 -12.78
N GLU A 52 -40.38 26.00 -12.90
CA GLU A 52 -41.79 25.94 -13.25
C GLU A 52 -41.95 25.22 -14.60
N VAL A 53 -42.66 24.11 -14.59
CA VAL A 53 -42.89 23.28 -15.78
C VAL A 53 -44.14 23.76 -16.44
N ALA A 54 -44.03 24.43 -17.59
CA ALA A 54 -45.16 24.73 -18.45
C ALA A 54 -45.79 23.44 -19.04
N PRO A 55 -47.12 23.39 -19.29
CA PRO A 55 -47.79 22.18 -19.76
C PRO A 55 -47.22 21.68 -21.08
N ALA A 56 -46.83 20.43 -21.15
CA ALA A 56 -46.29 19.81 -22.35
C ALA A 56 -47.37 19.45 -23.37
N GLU A 57 -47.24 19.96 -24.59
CA GLU A 57 -47.99 19.48 -25.77
C GLU A 57 -47.56 18.04 -26.13
N PRO A 58 -48.47 17.22 -26.69
CA PRO A 58 -48.19 15.81 -26.98
C PRO A 58 -47.21 15.66 -28.15
N ARG A 59 -45.97 15.24 -27.83
CA ARG A 59 -44.95 14.90 -28.83
C ARG A 59 -45.22 13.53 -29.46
N VAL A 60 -45.48 13.54 -30.75
CA VAL A 60 -45.51 12.36 -31.62
C VAL A 60 -44.18 11.59 -31.55
N LYS A 61 -44.22 10.33 -31.17
CA LYS A 61 -43.02 9.45 -31.10
C LYS A 61 -42.54 9.10 -32.50
N LYS A 62 -41.42 9.65 -32.95
CA LYS A 62 -40.67 9.11 -34.10
C LYS A 62 -39.92 7.83 -33.68
N PRO A 63 -39.87 6.80 -34.53
CA PRO A 63 -39.13 5.56 -34.18
C PRO A 63 -37.63 5.84 -34.12
N ARG A 64 -37.02 5.51 -32.96
CA ARG A 64 -35.61 5.65 -32.74
C ARG A 64 -34.88 4.40 -33.26
N ALA A 65 -34.16 4.56 -34.38
CA ALA A 65 -33.33 3.50 -34.94
C ALA A 65 -32.31 3.00 -33.90
N ALA A 66 -32.36 1.71 -33.67
CA ALA A 66 -31.42 1.01 -32.79
C ALA A 66 -30.10 0.82 -33.50
N ALA A 67 -29.06 1.52 -33.03
CA ALA A 67 -27.67 1.09 -33.23
C ALA A 67 -26.81 1.63 -32.11
N ARG A 68 -27.00 1.10 -30.91
CA ARG A 68 -25.99 1.24 -29.84
C ARG A 68 -24.99 0.09 -30.01
N LYS A 69 -23.90 0.35 -30.75
CA LYS A 69 -22.76 -0.55 -30.80
C LYS A 69 -22.34 -0.88 -29.34
N LYS A 70 -22.53 -2.14 -28.95
CA LYS A 70 -21.96 -2.67 -27.72
C LYS A 70 -20.44 -2.45 -27.81
N LYS A 71 -19.89 -1.58 -26.94
CA LYS A 71 -18.47 -1.53 -26.71
C LYS A 71 -18.06 -2.96 -26.32
N ALA A 72 -17.20 -3.57 -27.13
CA ALA A 72 -16.60 -4.85 -26.79
C ALA A 72 -15.92 -4.68 -25.43
N THR A 73 -16.47 -5.34 -24.42
CA THR A 73 -15.79 -5.53 -23.15
C THR A 73 -14.64 -6.47 -23.48
N THR A 74 -13.44 -5.92 -23.56
CA THR A 74 -12.22 -6.72 -23.62
C THR A 74 -12.26 -7.59 -22.37
N THR A 75 -12.57 -8.85 -22.55
CA THR A 75 -12.48 -9.87 -21.50
C THR A 75 -10.99 -9.98 -21.20
N VAL A 76 -10.53 -9.29 -20.17
CA VAL A 76 -9.20 -9.54 -19.60
C VAL A 76 -9.22 -11.01 -19.22
N ALA A 77 -8.37 -11.80 -19.88
CA ALA A 77 -8.22 -13.22 -19.58
C ALA A 77 -7.97 -13.33 -18.06
N LYS A 78 -8.86 -14.03 -17.36
CA LYS A 78 -8.68 -14.36 -15.94
C LYS A 78 -7.37 -15.12 -15.85
N THR A 79 -6.37 -14.52 -15.25
CA THR A 79 -5.15 -15.25 -14.84
C THR A 79 -5.62 -16.48 -14.07
N PRO A 80 -5.11 -17.68 -14.35
CA PRO A 80 -5.48 -18.88 -13.61
C PRO A 80 -5.28 -18.60 -12.11
N GLU A 81 -6.33 -18.77 -11.32
CA GLU A 81 -6.27 -18.64 -9.87
C GLU A 81 -5.50 -19.86 -9.37
N VAL A 82 -4.26 -19.66 -8.92
CA VAL A 82 -3.45 -20.72 -8.32
C VAL A 82 -4.18 -21.17 -7.05
N PRO A 83 -4.48 -22.45 -6.87
CA PRO A 83 -5.17 -22.91 -5.66
C PRO A 83 -4.35 -22.57 -4.42
N ALA A 84 -5.03 -22.04 -3.40
CA ALA A 84 -4.41 -21.78 -2.10
C ALA A 84 -3.89 -23.12 -1.52
N VAL A 85 -2.63 -23.10 -1.07
CA VAL A 85 -2.01 -24.27 -0.44
C VAL A 85 -2.40 -24.33 1.03
N GLU A 86 -2.70 -25.53 1.53
CA GLU A 86 -2.97 -25.73 2.94
C GLU A 86 -1.75 -25.32 3.78
N LYS A 87 -1.98 -24.57 4.85
CA LYS A 87 -0.91 -24.08 5.71
C LYS A 87 -0.44 -25.18 6.66
N LEU A 88 0.87 -25.25 6.86
CA LEU A 88 1.47 -26.18 7.82
C LEU A 88 0.97 -25.92 9.24
N PRO A 89 0.85 -26.95 10.09
CA PRO A 89 0.44 -26.79 11.49
C PRO A 89 1.38 -25.85 12.29
N ASP A 90 2.67 -25.81 11.94
CA ASP A 90 3.72 -25.02 12.53
C ASP A 90 4.06 -23.75 11.71
N ALA A 91 3.19 -23.38 10.75
CA ALA A 91 3.37 -22.20 9.92
C ALA A 91 3.64 -20.95 10.78
N LYS A 92 4.67 -20.21 10.40
CA LYS A 92 5.06 -18.97 11.07
C LYS A 92 4.01 -17.90 10.85
N VAL A 93 3.53 -17.31 11.95
CA VAL A 93 2.51 -16.26 11.89
C VAL A 93 3.18 -14.92 11.65
N VAL A 94 2.76 -14.22 10.61
CA VAL A 94 3.04 -12.80 10.36
C VAL A 94 1.82 -12.02 10.83
N LEU A 95 1.94 -11.31 11.94
CA LEU A 95 0.88 -10.47 12.48
C LEU A 95 0.93 -9.07 11.87
N VAL A 96 -0.16 -8.65 11.21
CA VAL A 96 -0.29 -7.31 10.63
C VAL A 96 -1.26 -6.49 11.47
N VAL A 97 -0.78 -5.36 12.00
CA VAL A 97 -1.56 -4.46 12.86
C VAL A 97 -1.54 -3.02 12.36
N GLY A 98 -2.60 -2.29 12.60
CA GLY A 98 -2.70 -0.87 12.28
C GLY A 98 -4.06 -0.44 11.71
N ASP A 99 -4.04 0.63 10.91
CA ASP A 99 -5.23 1.23 10.32
C ASP A 99 -5.63 0.56 8.99
N PHE A 100 -6.39 1.25 8.13
CA PHE A 100 -6.84 0.72 6.83
C PHE A 100 -5.67 0.45 5.86
N ILE A 101 -4.53 1.14 6.03
CA ILE A 101 -3.31 0.85 5.24
C ILE A 101 -2.77 -0.52 5.63
N ALA A 102 -2.67 -0.83 6.93
CA ALA A 102 -2.31 -2.16 7.41
C ALA A 102 -3.28 -3.24 6.90
N GLY A 103 -4.58 -2.93 6.85
CA GLY A 103 -5.58 -3.80 6.23
C GLY A 103 -5.25 -4.11 4.77
N SER A 104 -4.86 -3.10 4.01
CA SER A 104 -4.46 -3.22 2.60
C SER A 104 -3.17 -4.04 2.43
N VAL A 105 -2.17 -3.82 3.28
CA VAL A 105 -0.93 -4.61 3.30
C VAL A 105 -1.22 -6.07 3.63
N GLY A 106 -2.00 -6.31 4.67
CA GLY A 106 -2.33 -7.67 5.10
C GLY A 106 -3.10 -8.47 4.04
N GLU A 107 -3.98 -7.83 3.26
CA GLU A 107 -4.63 -8.47 2.11
C GLU A 107 -3.61 -8.80 1.01
N GLY A 108 -2.71 -7.86 0.70
CA GLY A 108 -1.65 -8.08 -0.28
C GLY A 108 -0.67 -9.18 0.14
N LEU A 109 -0.30 -9.24 1.44
CA LEU A 109 0.56 -10.29 1.99
C LEU A 109 -0.14 -11.65 2.01
N ALA A 110 -1.44 -11.72 2.34
CA ALA A 110 -2.21 -12.96 2.26
C ALA A 110 -2.18 -13.53 0.83
N THR A 111 -2.32 -12.65 -0.19
CA THR A 111 -2.18 -13.06 -1.58
C THR A 111 -0.74 -13.46 -1.92
N ALA A 112 0.26 -12.73 -1.43
CA ALA A 112 1.67 -13.01 -1.70
C ALA A 112 2.13 -14.39 -1.16
N PHE A 113 1.63 -14.75 0.02
CA PHE A 113 1.96 -16.01 0.67
C PHE A 113 0.89 -17.11 0.49
N GLU A 114 -0.03 -16.93 -0.47
CA GLU A 114 -1.11 -17.90 -0.70
C GLU A 114 -0.57 -19.32 -0.98
N THR A 115 0.52 -19.40 -1.74
CA THR A 115 1.19 -20.63 -2.12
C THR A 115 2.34 -21.05 -1.19
N THR A 116 2.61 -20.29 -0.13
CA THR A 116 3.70 -20.54 0.83
C THR A 116 3.15 -21.25 2.07
N PRO A 117 3.29 -22.57 2.20
CA PRO A 117 2.65 -23.33 3.28
C PRO A 117 3.20 -22.97 4.68
N GLY A 118 4.46 -22.55 4.77
CA GLY A 118 5.13 -22.23 6.03
C GLY A 118 4.80 -20.85 6.60
N ILE A 119 4.01 -20.00 5.90
CA ILE A 119 3.64 -18.65 6.35
C ILE A 119 2.12 -18.52 6.45
N ARG A 120 1.65 -17.99 7.58
CA ARG A 120 0.27 -17.60 7.81
C ARG A 120 0.21 -16.11 8.15
N VAL A 121 -0.61 -15.36 7.41
CA VAL A 121 -0.81 -13.93 7.64
C VAL A 121 -2.05 -13.71 8.49
N GLU A 122 -1.87 -13.18 9.69
CA GLU A 122 -2.93 -12.81 10.62
C GLU A 122 -3.10 -11.28 10.64
N ARG A 123 -4.33 -10.82 10.38
CA ARG A 123 -4.66 -9.40 10.34
C ARG A 123 -5.47 -9.01 11.58
N ARG A 124 -4.96 -8.07 12.34
CA ARG A 124 -5.65 -7.43 13.47
C ARG A 124 -5.62 -5.93 13.24
N THR A 125 -6.55 -5.44 12.43
CA THR A 125 -6.56 -4.05 11.95
C THR A 125 -7.84 -3.34 12.35
N ASN A 126 -7.74 -2.05 12.66
CA ASN A 126 -8.87 -1.17 12.89
C ASN A 126 -8.75 0.05 11.95
N GLY A 127 -9.55 0.08 10.89
CA GLY A 127 -9.40 1.03 9.77
C GLY A 127 -9.43 2.50 10.16
N SER A 128 -10.16 2.87 11.20
CA SER A 128 -10.26 4.26 11.68
C SER A 128 -9.32 4.60 12.84
N SER A 129 -8.51 3.64 13.28
CA SER A 129 -7.53 3.87 14.34
C SER A 129 -6.31 4.66 13.86
N GLY A 130 -5.49 5.06 14.81
CA GLY A 130 -4.22 5.74 14.62
C GLY A 130 -3.46 5.74 15.95
N ILE A 131 -2.42 6.54 16.02
CA ILE A 131 -1.58 6.71 17.22
C ILE A 131 -2.10 7.86 18.10
N VAL A 132 -2.80 8.84 17.50
CA VAL A 132 -3.31 10.03 18.21
C VAL A 132 -4.53 9.71 19.07
N ARG A 133 -5.46 8.91 18.57
CA ARG A 133 -6.77 8.67 19.20
C ARG A 133 -6.78 7.37 20.03
N GLU A 134 -5.97 7.35 21.10
CA GLU A 134 -5.98 6.23 22.06
C GLU A 134 -7.35 6.05 22.76
N ASP A 135 -8.14 7.14 22.83
CA ASP A 135 -9.53 7.10 23.33
C ASP A 135 -10.50 6.33 22.39
N TYR A 136 -10.19 6.28 21.10
CA TYR A 136 -10.95 5.51 20.12
C TYR A 136 -10.48 4.06 20.05
N TYR A 137 -9.16 3.84 19.93
CA TYR A 137 -8.54 2.52 19.94
C TYR A 137 -7.10 2.62 20.47
N ASN A 138 -6.85 1.97 21.60
CA ASN A 138 -5.57 2.03 22.29
C ASN A 138 -4.66 0.88 21.86
N TRP A 139 -3.80 1.13 20.87
CA TRP A 139 -2.84 0.14 20.38
C TRP A 139 -1.89 -0.36 21.46
N PRO A 140 -1.25 0.50 22.29
CA PRO A 140 -0.42 0.07 23.41
C PRO A 140 -1.11 -0.88 24.40
N GLU A 141 -2.40 -0.75 24.59
CA GLU A 141 -3.17 -1.61 25.50
C GLU A 141 -3.56 -2.94 24.85
N ASN A 142 -3.94 -2.93 23.57
CA ASN A 142 -4.44 -4.10 22.87
C ASN A 142 -3.33 -4.99 22.29
N LEU A 143 -2.19 -4.40 21.88
CA LEU A 143 -1.13 -5.12 21.17
C LEU A 143 -0.53 -6.30 21.94
N PRO A 144 -0.27 -6.22 23.27
CA PRO A 144 0.24 -7.35 24.02
C PRO A 144 -0.69 -8.57 24.01
N ALA A 145 -2.01 -8.34 24.12
CA ALA A 145 -3.01 -9.40 24.04
C ALA A 145 -3.03 -10.06 22.66
N LEU A 146 -2.97 -9.27 21.59
CA LEU A 146 -2.89 -9.76 20.22
C LEU A 146 -1.63 -10.61 19.96
N ILE A 147 -0.48 -10.18 20.49
CA ILE A 147 0.77 -10.92 20.40
C ILE A 147 0.70 -12.24 21.17
N THR A 148 0.08 -12.23 22.35
CA THR A 148 -0.11 -13.44 23.16
C THR A 148 -1.04 -14.44 22.49
N GLU A 149 -2.13 -13.95 21.90
CA GLU A 149 -3.12 -14.77 21.17
C GLU A 149 -2.51 -15.40 19.91
N THR A 150 -1.87 -14.59 19.08
CA THR A 150 -1.43 -15.01 17.75
C THR A 150 -0.05 -15.65 17.75
N LYS A 151 0.76 -15.43 18.78
CA LYS A 151 2.16 -15.91 18.92
C LYS A 151 2.97 -15.69 17.64
N PRO A 152 3.06 -14.45 17.15
CA PRO A 152 3.66 -14.18 15.85
C PRO A 152 5.16 -14.44 15.85
N ALA A 153 5.67 -14.91 14.72
CA ALA A 153 7.10 -14.98 14.44
C ALA A 153 7.65 -13.61 14.00
N LEU A 154 6.77 -12.72 13.49
CA LEU A 154 7.10 -11.38 13.02
C LEU A 154 5.87 -10.49 13.11
N VAL A 155 6.08 -9.21 13.47
CA VAL A 155 5.02 -8.20 13.51
C VAL A 155 5.25 -7.17 12.41
N VAL A 156 4.20 -6.89 11.64
CA VAL A 156 4.15 -5.79 10.65
C VAL A 156 3.22 -4.71 11.19
N VAL A 157 3.71 -3.50 11.29
CA VAL A 157 2.92 -2.32 11.71
C VAL A 157 2.78 -1.35 10.55
N SER A 158 1.59 -0.85 10.31
CA SER A 158 1.35 0.29 9.42
C SER A 158 0.14 1.07 9.90
N MET A 159 0.35 2.29 10.39
CA MET A 159 -0.70 3.16 10.91
C MET A 159 -0.28 4.62 10.91
N GLY A 160 -1.26 5.53 10.93
CA GLY A 160 -1.01 6.97 11.00
C GLY A 160 -1.73 7.78 9.93
N ALA A 161 -2.41 7.14 8.97
CA ALA A 161 -3.19 7.85 7.95
C ALA A 161 -4.30 8.75 8.56
N ASN A 162 -4.75 8.42 9.77
CA ASN A 162 -5.78 9.14 10.51
C ASN A 162 -5.21 10.17 11.52
N ASP A 163 -3.90 10.36 11.61
CA ASP A 163 -3.25 11.08 12.72
C ASP A 163 -3.05 12.58 12.52
N ARG A 164 -3.52 13.14 11.38
CA ARG A 164 -3.52 14.58 11.13
C ARG A 164 -4.55 15.32 11.98
N GLN A 165 -4.46 15.23 13.27
CA GLN A 165 -5.41 15.86 14.19
C GLN A 165 -4.74 16.32 15.48
N GLN A 166 -5.42 17.20 16.20
CA GLN A 166 -4.95 17.63 17.51
C GLN A 166 -4.95 16.45 18.50
N MET A 167 -4.04 16.51 19.46
CA MET A 167 -3.88 15.51 20.52
C MET A 167 -3.90 16.20 21.89
N THR A 168 -4.48 15.57 22.89
CA THR A 168 -4.39 16.04 24.27
C THR A 168 -3.06 15.58 24.87
N VAL A 169 -2.23 16.54 25.31
CA VAL A 169 -0.93 16.32 25.94
C VAL A 169 -0.94 17.03 27.29
N ALA A 170 -0.75 16.29 28.37
CA ALA A 170 -0.78 16.84 29.75
C ALA A 170 -2.02 17.69 30.09
N GLY A 171 -3.18 17.34 29.49
CA GLY A 171 -4.44 18.07 29.68
C GLY A 171 -4.72 19.19 28.69
N GLU A 172 -3.73 19.64 27.92
CA GLU A 172 -3.83 20.69 26.91
C GLU A 172 -4.04 20.12 25.50
N LYS A 173 -4.80 20.85 24.67
CA LYS A 173 -5.03 20.48 23.26
C LYS A 173 -3.93 20.99 22.38
N GLU A 174 -3.04 20.10 21.97
CA GLU A 174 -1.93 20.37 21.08
C GLU A 174 -2.31 20.19 19.62
N LYS A 175 -1.95 21.20 18.80
CA LYS A 175 -2.18 21.15 17.35
C LYS A 175 -1.25 20.13 16.70
N PHE A 176 -1.71 19.52 15.62
CA PHE A 176 -0.88 18.68 14.79
C PHE A 176 0.45 19.36 14.45
N ARG A 177 1.57 18.66 14.67
CA ARG A 177 2.95 19.11 14.47
C ARG A 177 3.42 20.26 15.37
N SER A 178 2.69 20.62 16.44
CA SER A 178 3.32 21.45 17.49
C SER A 178 4.44 20.66 18.17
N GLU A 179 5.35 21.34 18.83
CA GLU A 179 6.50 20.70 19.49
C GLU A 179 6.05 19.68 20.56
N ALA A 180 5.04 20.04 21.38
CA ALA A 180 4.48 19.15 22.38
C ALA A 180 3.78 17.95 21.75
N TRP A 181 3.01 18.16 20.66
CA TRP A 181 2.39 17.10 19.89
C TRP A 181 3.45 16.13 19.34
N THR A 182 4.52 16.64 18.72
CA THR A 182 5.57 15.84 18.10
C THR A 182 6.29 14.98 19.13
N ARG A 183 6.71 15.56 20.26
CA ARG A 183 7.34 14.78 21.35
C ARG A 183 6.44 13.67 21.88
N GLN A 184 5.15 13.97 22.08
CA GLN A 184 4.20 12.96 22.54
C GLN A 184 3.96 11.85 21.49
N TYR A 185 3.90 12.23 20.21
CA TYR A 185 3.72 11.29 19.10
C TYR A 185 4.92 10.34 18.98
N GLU A 186 6.15 10.87 19.05
CA GLU A 186 7.39 10.08 19.09
C GLU A 186 7.40 9.09 20.25
N ALA A 187 6.99 9.53 21.43
CA ALA A 187 6.90 8.64 22.61
C ALA A 187 5.91 7.49 22.38
N ARG A 188 4.76 7.76 21.74
CA ARG A 188 3.76 6.74 21.39
C ARG A 188 4.27 5.78 20.33
N VAL A 189 4.93 6.26 19.28
CA VAL A 189 5.59 5.42 18.26
C VAL A 189 6.59 4.48 18.92
N ALA A 190 7.49 5.02 19.75
CA ALA A 190 8.49 4.23 20.44
C ALA A 190 7.87 3.17 21.36
N ARG A 191 6.79 3.53 22.07
CA ARG A 191 6.04 2.58 22.93
C ARG A 191 5.44 1.43 22.12
N ILE A 192 4.77 1.73 21.02
CA ILE A 192 4.19 0.70 20.12
C ILE A 192 5.29 -0.18 19.55
N ALA A 193 6.39 0.40 19.09
CA ALA A 193 7.53 -0.35 18.54
C ALA A 193 8.16 -1.29 19.59
N THR A 194 8.33 -0.82 20.82
CA THR A 194 8.82 -1.64 21.92
C THR A 194 7.90 -2.81 22.23
N LEU A 195 6.58 -2.56 22.34
CA LEU A 195 5.58 -3.60 22.58
C LEU A 195 5.50 -4.62 21.44
N ALA A 196 5.59 -4.16 20.19
CA ALA A 196 5.59 -5.04 19.02
C ALA A 196 6.78 -5.97 18.97
N ARG A 197 7.92 -5.57 19.58
CA ARG A 197 9.14 -6.36 19.69
C ARG A 197 9.24 -7.20 20.96
N ASP A 198 8.21 -7.21 21.76
CA ASP A 198 8.21 -7.99 23.00
C ASP A 198 8.64 -9.45 22.75
N GLY A 199 9.52 -9.96 23.60
CA GLY A 199 10.16 -11.27 23.41
C GLY A 199 11.16 -11.34 22.25
N GLY A 200 11.73 -10.20 21.79
CA GLY A 200 12.75 -10.15 20.74
C GLY A 200 12.24 -10.40 19.32
N LYS A 201 10.94 -10.31 19.09
CA LYS A 201 10.35 -10.53 17.77
C LYS A 201 10.81 -9.48 16.75
N PRO A 202 11.08 -9.87 15.48
CA PRO A 202 11.29 -8.92 14.41
C PRO A 202 10.06 -8.02 14.22
N LEU A 203 10.31 -6.71 14.08
CA LEU A 203 9.32 -5.70 13.78
C LEU A 203 9.65 -5.05 12.44
N LEU A 204 8.71 -5.09 11.52
CA LEU A 204 8.70 -4.28 10.30
C LEU A 204 7.65 -3.18 10.44
N TRP A 205 8.07 -1.93 10.34
CA TRP A 205 7.14 -0.80 10.32
C TRP A 205 7.10 -0.22 8.91
N MET A 206 6.01 -0.48 8.20
CA MET A 206 5.83 0.06 6.86
C MET A 206 5.40 1.52 6.93
N GLY A 207 6.12 2.38 6.21
CA GLY A 207 5.81 3.80 6.10
C GLY A 207 4.47 4.07 5.42
N MET A 208 3.96 5.30 5.63
CA MET A 208 2.76 5.79 4.96
C MET A 208 3.06 6.12 3.50
N PRO A 209 2.17 5.79 2.58
CA PRO A 209 2.27 6.15 1.17
C PRO A 209 1.94 7.64 0.95
N PRO A 210 2.30 8.22 -0.21
CA PRO A 210 1.75 9.48 -0.66
C PRO A 210 0.25 9.36 -0.96
N PHE A 211 -0.46 10.48 -0.91
CA PHE A 211 -1.88 10.59 -1.18
C PHE A 211 -2.15 11.66 -2.25
N GLN A 212 -3.34 11.67 -2.84
CA GLN A 212 -3.70 12.66 -3.86
C GLN A 212 -3.63 14.10 -3.33
N SER A 213 -3.89 14.32 -2.04
CA SER A 213 -3.71 15.63 -1.38
C SER A 213 -2.24 15.88 -1.12
N SER A 214 -1.67 16.92 -1.74
CA SER A 214 -0.26 17.32 -1.52
C SER A 214 0.03 17.69 -0.06
N ALA A 215 -0.92 18.32 0.62
CA ALA A 215 -0.79 18.64 2.04
C ALA A 215 -0.74 17.38 2.90
N LEU A 216 -1.61 16.38 2.61
CA LEU A 216 -1.56 15.08 3.31
C LEU A 216 -0.25 14.35 3.02
N THR A 217 0.21 14.37 1.78
CA THR A 217 1.49 13.78 1.36
C THR A 217 2.67 14.36 2.13
N ALA A 218 2.75 15.70 2.24
CA ALA A 218 3.80 16.37 3.02
C ALA A 218 3.76 15.99 4.51
N ASP A 219 2.56 15.84 5.08
CA ASP A 219 2.40 15.40 6.45
C ASP A 219 2.81 13.93 6.65
N MET A 220 2.53 13.05 5.67
CA MET A 220 2.99 11.65 5.72
C MET A 220 4.50 11.54 5.65
N THR A 221 5.18 12.39 4.88
CA THR A 221 6.65 12.46 4.88
C THR A 221 7.18 12.79 6.27
N THR A 222 6.56 13.77 6.96
CA THR A 222 6.93 14.12 8.34
C THR A 222 6.72 12.93 9.28
N LEU A 223 5.57 12.26 9.21
CA LEU A 223 5.27 11.12 10.06
C LEU A 223 6.22 9.95 9.79
N ASN A 224 6.55 9.67 8.52
CA ASN A 224 7.50 8.63 8.14
C ASN A 224 8.88 8.84 8.77
N ASN A 225 9.35 10.08 8.87
CA ASN A 225 10.60 10.39 9.56
C ASN A 225 10.53 10.06 11.06
N LEU A 226 9.40 10.36 11.72
CA LEU A 226 9.19 10.02 13.12
C LEU A 226 9.12 8.50 13.32
N TYR A 227 8.46 7.77 12.41
CA TYR A 227 8.41 6.30 12.45
C TYR A 227 9.79 5.70 12.29
N ARG A 228 10.54 6.12 11.27
CA ARG A 228 11.89 5.60 11.03
C ARG A 228 12.75 5.76 12.27
N ALA A 229 12.84 6.98 12.80
CA ALA A 229 13.66 7.26 13.97
C ALA A 229 13.23 6.47 15.22
N GLY A 230 11.92 6.41 15.51
CA GLY A 230 11.39 5.72 16.68
C GLY A 230 11.52 4.20 16.59
N VAL A 231 11.29 3.63 15.41
CA VAL A 231 11.34 2.18 15.15
C VAL A 231 12.77 1.67 15.15
N GLU A 232 13.69 2.36 14.46
CA GLU A 232 15.12 1.97 14.43
C GLU A 232 15.74 2.05 15.82
N LYS A 233 15.39 3.11 16.59
CA LYS A 233 15.82 3.23 18.00
C LYS A 233 15.32 2.08 18.88
N ALA A 234 14.11 1.57 18.62
CA ALA A 234 13.56 0.40 19.30
C ALA A 234 14.15 -0.92 18.74
N GLY A 235 15.02 -0.87 17.72
CA GLY A 235 15.66 -2.02 17.08
C GLY A 235 14.73 -2.76 16.12
N GLY A 236 13.64 -2.14 15.65
CA GLY A 236 12.82 -2.59 14.51
C GLY A 236 13.39 -2.09 13.19
N GLU A 237 12.74 -2.44 12.09
CA GLU A 237 13.12 -2.02 10.75
C GLU A 237 12.00 -1.19 10.12
N PHE A 238 12.36 -0.02 9.55
CA PHE A 238 11.44 0.80 8.79
C PHE A 238 11.45 0.39 7.31
N VAL A 239 10.30 0.06 6.77
CA VAL A 239 10.13 -0.31 5.35
C VAL A 239 9.60 0.88 4.58
N ASP A 240 10.47 1.49 3.78
CA ASP A 240 10.09 2.59 2.91
C ASP A 240 9.38 2.07 1.66
N ILE A 241 8.24 2.69 1.34
CA ILE A 241 7.41 2.32 0.18
C ILE A 241 7.19 3.50 -0.77
N TRP A 242 7.77 4.65 -0.45
CA TRP A 242 7.45 5.93 -1.08
C TRP A 242 7.59 5.91 -2.59
N ASP A 243 8.75 5.47 -3.08
CA ASP A 243 9.09 5.47 -4.50
C ASP A 243 8.17 4.59 -5.36
N GLY A 244 7.49 3.63 -4.72
CA GLY A 244 6.50 2.78 -5.40
C GLY A 244 5.22 3.50 -5.82
N PHE A 245 4.94 4.69 -5.26
CA PHE A 245 3.65 5.36 -5.39
C PHE A 245 3.77 6.84 -5.78
N VAL A 246 4.93 7.25 -6.26
CA VAL A 246 5.23 8.56 -6.85
C VAL A 246 5.75 8.41 -8.27
N ASP A 247 5.72 9.51 -9.04
CA ASP A 247 6.43 9.64 -10.32
C ASP A 247 7.90 10.08 -10.11
N GLU A 248 8.61 10.31 -11.21
CA GLU A 248 10.02 10.73 -11.22
C GLU A 248 10.22 12.10 -10.54
N GLU A 249 9.18 12.93 -10.50
CA GLU A 249 9.16 14.22 -9.79
C GLU A 249 8.74 14.09 -8.33
N GLY A 250 8.51 12.89 -7.81
CA GLY A 250 8.08 12.64 -6.43
C GLY A 250 6.62 12.96 -6.15
N LYS A 251 5.77 13.09 -7.18
CA LYS A 251 4.34 13.38 -7.06
C LYS A 251 3.52 12.08 -7.00
N PHE A 252 2.42 12.13 -6.26
CA PHE A 252 1.46 11.03 -6.18
C PHE A 252 0.95 10.55 -7.54
N VAL A 253 0.91 9.24 -7.73
CA VAL A 253 0.34 8.60 -8.93
C VAL A 253 -0.86 7.70 -8.59
N ILE A 254 -1.89 7.73 -9.44
CA ILE A 254 -3.03 6.80 -9.38
C ILE A 254 -2.67 5.46 -10.04
N SER A 255 -1.91 5.53 -11.12
CA SER A 255 -1.44 4.37 -11.91
C SER A 255 0.06 4.34 -11.94
N GLY A 256 0.64 3.17 -11.99
CA GLY A 256 2.08 2.96 -12.04
C GLY A 256 2.40 1.50 -12.27
N SER A 257 3.68 1.15 -12.28
CA SER A 257 4.13 -0.24 -12.44
C SER A 257 3.67 -1.12 -11.30
N ASP A 258 3.07 -2.27 -11.61
CA ASP A 258 2.84 -3.34 -10.63
C ASP A 258 4.14 -4.10 -10.32
N ILE A 259 4.04 -5.22 -9.61
CA ILE A 259 5.18 -6.07 -9.25
C ILE A 259 5.85 -6.75 -10.46
N ASN A 260 5.19 -6.77 -11.63
CA ASN A 260 5.67 -7.34 -12.87
C ASN A 260 6.10 -6.24 -13.88
N GLY A 261 6.13 -4.98 -13.46
CA GLY A 261 6.47 -3.85 -14.32
C GLY A 261 5.33 -3.38 -15.24
N GLN A 262 4.12 -3.95 -15.13
CA GLN A 262 2.99 -3.58 -15.97
C GLN A 262 2.32 -2.31 -15.44
N GLN A 263 1.98 -1.38 -16.35
CA GLN A 263 1.26 -0.16 -16.01
C GLN A 263 -0.20 -0.47 -15.66
N VAL A 264 -0.54 -0.35 -14.38
CA VAL A 264 -1.88 -0.63 -13.87
C VAL A 264 -2.34 0.47 -12.91
N ARG A 265 -3.64 0.49 -12.66
CA ARG A 265 -4.17 1.37 -11.62
C ARG A 265 -3.85 0.79 -10.24
N LEU A 266 -3.13 1.56 -9.42
CA LEU A 266 -2.70 1.19 -8.07
C LEU A 266 -3.65 1.72 -6.98
N ARG A 267 -4.26 2.89 -7.22
CA ARG A 267 -5.08 3.61 -6.23
C ARG A 267 -6.56 3.66 -6.66
N GLY A 268 -7.44 3.72 -5.68
CA GLY A 268 -8.86 4.01 -5.88
C GLY A 268 -9.10 5.37 -6.52
N SER A 269 -10.34 5.63 -6.96
CA SER A 269 -10.73 6.95 -7.50
C SER A 269 -10.72 8.06 -6.45
N ASP A 270 -10.75 7.70 -5.19
CA ASP A 270 -10.66 8.60 -4.04
C ASP A 270 -9.22 9.06 -3.74
N GLY A 271 -8.20 8.49 -4.40
CA GLY A 271 -6.79 8.76 -4.15
C GLY A 271 -6.30 8.32 -2.78
N ILE A 272 -7.09 7.54 -2.03
CA ILE A 272 -6.82 7.06 -0.66
C ILE A 272 -6.68 5.55 -0.62
N ASN A 273 -7.69 4.83 -1.11
CA ASN A 273 -7.71 3.37 -1.11
C ASN A 273 -6.82 2.76 -2.20
N PHE A 274 -6.50 1.47 -2.03
CA PHE A 274 -5.69 0.70 -2.98
C PHE A 274 -6.54 -0.28 -3.78
N THR A 275 -6.21 -0.45 -5.06
CA THR A 275 -6.73 -1.55 -5.88
C THR A 275 -6.08 -2.88 -5.47
N LYS A 276 -6.55 -4.00 -6.02
CA LYS A 276 -5.90 -5.32 -5.80
C LYS A 276 -4.40 -5.27 -6.17
N ALA A 277 -4.06 -4.66 -7.30
CA ALA A 277 -2.67 -4.47 -7.74
C ALA A 277 -1.88 -3.55 -6.79
N GLY A 278 -2.49 -2.46 -6.31
CA GLY A 278 -1.88 -1.57 -5.33
C GLY A 278 -1.60 -2.24 -3.99
N LYS A 279 -2.53 -3.06 -3.49
CA LYS A 279 -2.34 -3.88 -2.27
C LYS A 279 -1.19 -4.88 -2.45
N ARG A 280 -1.12 -5.55 -3.62
CA ARG A 280 -0.02 -6.47 -3.93
C ARG A 280 1.32 -5.76 -4.00
N LYS A 281 1.35 -4.53 -4.53
CA LYS A 281 2.56 -3.71 -4.57
C LYS A 281 2.98 -3.23 -3.18
N LEU A 282 2.06 -2.81 -2.30
CA LEU A 282 2.37 -2.52 -0.90
C LEU A 282 3.01 -3.73 -0.21
N ALA A 283 2.40 -4.91 -0.39
CA ALA A 283 2.89 -6.15 0.18
C ALA A 283 4.29 -6.52 -0.33
N PHE A 284 4.62 -6.23 -1.58
CA PHE A 284 5.90 -6.57 -2.20
C PHE A 284 7.10 -6.00 -1.42
N TYR A 285 7.00 -4.77 -0.93
CA TYR A 285 8.06 -4.15 -0.13
C TYR A 285 8.28 -4.86 1.20
N VAL A 286 7.20 -5.27 1.86
CA VAL A 286 7.24 -5.95 3.16
C VAL A 286 7.56 -7.43 2.99
N GLU A 287 7.06 -8.07 1.93
CA GLU A 287 7.30 -9.48 1.60
C GLU A 287 8.79 -9.81 1.51
N LYS A 288 9.57 -8.96 0.84
CA LYS A 288 11.02 -9.15 0.72
C LYS A 288 11.69 -9.28 2.08
N GLU A 289 11.32 -8.40 3.02
CA GLU A 289 11.90 -8.40 4.36
C GLU A 289 11.38 -9.59 5.21
N ILE A 290 10.10 -9.95 5.05
CA ILE A 290 9.55 -11.16 5.69
C ILE A 290 10.31 -12.40 5.23
N ARG A 291 10.54 -12.57 3.92
CA ARG A 291 11.31 -13.69 3.36
C ARG A 291 12.74 -13.71 3.90
N ARG A 292 13.38 -12.56 4.01
CA ARG A 292 14.73 -12.44 4.60
C ARG A 292 14.77 -12.85 6.08
N LEU A 293 13.77 -12.42 6.87
CA LEU A 293 13.74 -12.64 8.32
C LEU A 293 13.26 -14.04 8.73
N LEU A 294 12.37 -14.65 7.94
CA LEU A 294 11.79 -15.96 8.25
C LEU A 294 12.42 -17.12 7.47
N GLY A 295 13.32 -16.82 6.53
CA GLY A 295 14.15 -17.82 5.84
C GLY A 295 13.33 -18.95 5.22
N ASP A 296 13.69 -20.19 5.54
CA ASP A 296 13.10 -21.42 4.96
C ASP A 296 11.59 -21.52 5.12
N ALA A 297 11.01 -20.97 6.19
CA ALA A 297 9.57 -20.95 6.38
C ALA A 297 8.84 -20.16 5.29
N ALA A 298 9.52 -19.22 4.63
CA ALA A 298 8.99 -18.40 3.57
C ALA A 298 9.26 -18.95 2.16
N ALA A 299 9.80 -20.18 2.04
CA ALA A 299 10.00 -20.84 0.76
C ALA A 299 8.65 -21.28 0.14
N ASP A 300 8.51 -21.11 -1.17
CA ASP A 300 7.31 -21.49 -1.90
C ASP A 300 7.33 -22.99 -2.24
N GLY A 301 6.24 -23.69 -1.90
CA GLY A 301 5.97 -25.07 -2.31
C GLY A 301 6.42 -26.15 -1.32
N PRO A 302 5.83 -27.36 -1.41
CA PRO A 302 6.13 -28.50 -0.53
C PRO A 302 7.47 -29.18 -0.80
N GLY A 303 8.29 -28.65 -1.70
CA GLY A 303 9.50 -29.32 -2.21
C GLY A 303 10.84 -28.87 -1.62
N LEU A 304 10.89 -27.81 -0.82
CA LEU A 304 12.18 -27.26 -0.33
C LEU A 304 12.43 -27.46 1.16
N GLN A 305 11.51 -28.08 1.91
CA GLN A 305 11.74 -28.45 3.31
C GLN A 305 12.28 -29.90 3.49
N GLY A 306 12.31 -30.68 2.41
CA GLY A 306 13.00 -31.96 2.34
C GLY A 306 14.39 -31.73 1.74
N ASP A 307 15.44 -31.96 2.54
CA ASP A 307 16.78 -32.26 2.04
C ASP A 307 17.67 -31.16 1.44
N LEU A 308 17.62 -29.92 1.94
CA LEU A 308 18.85 -29.10 1.84
C LEU A 308 20.00 -29.68 2.69
N LYS A 309 19.72 -30.61 3.63
CA LYS A 309 20.76 -31.38 4.32
C LYS A 309 21.28 -32.55 3.49
N ASP A 310 20.52 -33.01 2.49
CA ASP A 310 20.92 -34.08 1.55
C ASP A 310 21.37 -33.55 0.20
N LEU A 311 21.24 -32.26 -0.07
CA LEU A 311 22.14 -31.54 -0.95
C LEU A 311 23.48 -31.33 -0.22
N VAL A 312 24.01 -32.37 0.37
CA VAL A 312 25.45 -32.56 0.41
C VAL A 312 25.83 -32.42 -1.06
N VAL A 313 26.40 -31.26 -1.39
CA VAL A 313 27.25 -31.14 -2.56
C VAL A 313 28.10 -32.39 -2.54
N ALA A 314 27.77 -33.37 -3.39
CA ALA A 314 28.64 -34.51 -3.58
C ALA A 314 30.01 -33.88 -3.77
N ALA A 315 30.89 -34.17 -2.84
CA ALA A 315 32.26 -33.68 -2.92
C ALA A 315 32.68 -33.96 -4.37
N PRO A 316 33.22 -32.99 -5.11
CA PRO A 316 33.62 -33.20 -6.48
C PRO A 316 34.45 -34.49 -6.49
N PRO A 317 34.23 -35.39 -7.42
CA PRO A 317 35.06 -36.55 -7.54
C PRO A 317 36.49 -36.07 -7.58
N THR A 318 37.27 -36.47 -6.62
CA THR A 318 38.72 -36.32 -6.60
C THR A 318 39.25 -37.18 -7.72
N GLU A 319 39.31 -36.66 -8.92
CA GLU A 319 40.18 -37.11 -10.00
C GLU A 319 40.07 -36.06 -11.15
N ASP A 320 41.14 -35.31 -11.34
CA ASP A 320 41.64 -34.64 -12.55
C ASP A 320 40.63 -34.30 -13.68
N ALA A 321 39.55 -33.59 -13.36
CA ALA A 321 38.85 -32.82 -14.35
C ALA A 321 39.58 -31.45 -14.44
N GLU A 322 40.35 -31.24 -15.50
CA GLU A 322 40.89 -29.93 -15.86
C GLU A 322 39.76 -28.90 -15.78
N ILE A 323 39.83 -28.05 -14.75
CA ILE A 323 38.98 -26.86 -14.68
C ILE A 323 39.40 -25.99 -15.86
N THR A 324 38.68 -26.10 -16.97
CA THR A 324 38.77 -25.15 -18.07
C THR A 324 38.32 -23.81 -17.49
N LYS A 325 39.29 -23.03 -17.01
CA LYS A 325 39.09 -21.65 -16.62
C LYS A 325 38.66 -20.94 -17.90
N THR A 326 37.38 -20.69 -18.04
CA THR A 326 36.87 -19.76 -19.07
C THR A 326 37.52 -18.43 -18.79
N GLN A 327 38.37 -17.98 -19.71
CA GLN A 327 39.00 -16.67 -19.59
C GLN A 327 37.91 -15.61 -19.54
N PRO A 328 38.07 -14.58 -18.72
CA PRO A 328 37.08 -13.49 -18.71
C PRO A 328 36.98 -12.92 -20.12
N ILE A 329 35.76 -12.94 -20.65
CA ILE A 329 35.45 -12.37 -21.96
C ILE A 329 35.54 -10.86 -21.81
N SER A 330 36.46 -10.22 -22.56
CA SER A 330 36.54 -8.77 -22.57
C SER A 330 35.29 -8.22 -23.25
N LEU A 331 34.61 -7.28 -22.61
CA LEU A 331 33.48 -6.53 -23.19
C LEU A 331 33.91 -5.68 -24.41
N ALA A 332 35.20 -5.57 -24.67
CA ALA A 332 35.79 -4.86 -25.82
C ALA A 332 36.24 -5.83 -26.92
N ASP A 333 35.90 -7.13 -26.90
CA ASP A 333 36.27 -8.08 -27.93
C ASP A 333 35.38 -7.89 -29.17
N PRO A 334 35.93 -7.39 -30.29
CA PRO A 334 35.16 -7.12 -31.51
C PRO A 334 34.54 -8.38 -32.13
N ALA A 335 35.03 -9.58 -31.78
CA ALA A 335 34.52 -10.84 -32.30
C ALA A 335 33.19 -11.25 -31.63
N LEU A 336 32.91 -10.71 -30.45
CA LEU A 336 31.69 -10.99 -29.70
C LEU A 336 30.59 -9.92 -29.83
N ASP A 337 31.00 -8.73 -30.29
CA ASP A 337 30.09 -7.64 -30.56
C ASP A 337 29.45 -7.82 -31.94
N GLY A 338 28.33 -8.49 -32.01
CA GLY A 338 27.63 -8.86 -33.25
C GLY A 338 27.93 -10.27 -33.75
N GLY A 339 28.38 -11.16 -32.87
CA GLY A 339 28.57 -12.59 -33.16
C GLY A 339 27.32 -13.23 -33.78
N THR A 340 27.52 -14.04 -34.80
CA THR A 340 26.53 -14.71 -35.65
C THR A 340 25.66 -15.74 -34.94
N THR A 341 25.77 -15.84 -33.61
CA THR A 341 24.98 -16.73 -32.76
C THR A 341 24.30 -15.97 -31.60
N LEU A 342 23.16 -15.35 -31.88
CA LEU A 342 22.14 -15.22 -30.84
C LEU A 342 21.74 -16.65 -30.45
N LEU A 343 21.67 -16.96 -29.15
CA LEU A 343 21.19 -18.24 -28.64
C LEU A 343 19.89 -18.63 -29.37
N GLY A 344 19.96 -19.66 -30.23
CA GLY A 344 18.80 -20.18 -30.97
C GLY A 344 18.66 -19.71 -32.43
N ALA A 345 19.56 -18.88 -32.96
CA ALA A 345 19.54 -18.53 -34.39
C ALA A 345 20.40 -19.51 -35.22
N ALA A 346 19.80 -20.03 -36.29
CA ALA A 346 20.55 -20.85 -37.26
C ALA A 346 21.70 -20.03 -37.90
N PRO A 347 22.90 -20.61 -38.10
CA PRO A 347 24.04 -19.88 -38.66
C PRO A 347 23.72 -19.41 -40.07
N ILE A 348 23.78 -18.09 -40.28
CA ILE A 348 23.65 -17.50 -41.62
C ILE A 348 24.94 -17.79 -42.39
N LYS A 349 24.88 -18.73 -43.34
CA LYS A 349 25.97 -18.95 -44.30
C LYS A 349 25.98 -17.78 -45.29
N GLY A 350 26.78 -16.76 -45.01
CA GLY A 350 26.98 -15.63 -45.90
C GLY A 350 28.48 -15.43 -46.17
N ASN A 351 28.93 -15.75 -47.38
CA ASN A 351 30.26 -15.42 -47.85
C ASN A 351 30.35 -13.91 -48.22
N GLY A 352 30.36 -13.06 -47.23
CA GLY A 352 30.52 -11.61 -47.45
C GLY A 352 30.76 -10.88 -46.14
N LYS A 353 31.66 -9.87 -46.14
CA LYS A 353 31.89 -9.00 -45.00
C LYS A 353 30.53 -8.37 -44.56
N SER A 354 30.26 -8.36 -43.28
CA SER A 354 29.02 -7.78 -42.74
C SER A 354 28.91 -6.30 -43.10
N LEU A 355 27.71 -5.74 -43.13
CA LEU A 355 27.51 -4.29 -43.37
C LEU A 355 28.29 -3.45 -42.35
N ARG A 356 28.46 -3.95 -41.13
CA ARG A 356 29.28 -3.34 -40.10
C ARG A 356 30.76 -3.34 -40.45
N ASP A 357 31.30 -4.44 -40.99
CA ASP A 357 32.69 -4.53 -41.39
C ASP A 357 33.00 -3.55 -42.52
N LYS A 358 32.07 -3.34 -43.45
CA LYS A 358 32.19 -2.35 -44.52
C LYS A 358 32.21 -0.92 -43.98
N LEU A 359 31.33 -0.63 -42.96
CA LEU A 359 31.31 0.67 -42.34
C LEU A 359 32.59 0.96 -41.54
N VAL A 360 33.06 -0.01 -40.74
CA VAL A 360 34.22 0.17 -39.85
C VAL A 360 35.54 0.16 -40.62
N GLU A 361 35.70 -0.71 -41.64
CA GLU A 361 36.95 -0.84 -42.39
C GLU A 361 37.08 0.17 -43.53
N LYS A 362 35.95 0.54 -44.16
CA LYS A 362 35.97 1.35 -45.39
C LYS A 362 35.16 2.65 -45.31
N GLY A 363 34.44 2.86 -44.21
CA GLY A 363 33.54 4.02 -44.09
C GLY A 363 32.31 3.97 -45.03
N GLU A 364 32.03 2.80 -45.64
CA GLU A 364 30.91 2.63 -46.57
C GLU A 364 29.62 2.37 -45.81
N THR A 365 28.63 3.26 -45.94
CA THR A 365 27.28 3.05 -45.44
C THR A 365 26.48 2.20 -46.44
N ALA A 366 25.72 1.23 -45.92
CA ALA A 366 24.77 0.48 -46.73
C ALA A 366 23.67 1.40 -47.24
N ASP A 367 23.25 1.21 -48.50
CA ASP A 367 22.08 1.89 -49.02
C ASP A 367 20.81 1.43 -48.28
N ALA A 368 20.17 2.36 -47.58
CA ALA A 368 18.90 2.07 -46.94
C ALA A 368 17.81 1.82 -47.99
N PRO A 369 16.90 0.84 -47.77
CA PRO A 369 15.74 0.67 -48.62
C PRO A 369 14.88 1.95 -48.64
N LEU A 370 14.32 2.27 -49.81
CA LEU A 370 13.47 3.46 -50.01
C LEU A 370 12.32 3.50 -48.98
N GLY A 371 12.17 4.66 -48.33
CA GLY A 371 11.07 4.90 -47.40
C GLY A 371 11.31 4.47 -45.93
N ARG A 372 12.55 4.07 -45.60
CA ARG A 372 12.94 3.88 -44.18
C ARG A 372 13.41 5.19 -43.56
N VAL A 373 13.29 5.29 -42.22
CA VAL A 373 13.71 6.47 -41.44
C VAL A 373 15.20 6.77 -41.57
N ASP A 374 16.02 5.78 -41.91
CA ASP A 374 17.47 5.86 -42.15
C ASP A 374 17.86 6.11 -43.64
N ASP A 375 16.89 6.41 -44.51
CA ASP A 375 17.14 6.80 -45.89
C ASP A 375 17.35 8.32 -45.98
N PHE A 376 18.60 8.75 -45.86
CA PHE A 376 19.01 10.17 -45.95
C PHE A 376 19.36 10.64 -47.35
N ARG A 377 18.98 9.90 -48.40
CA ARG A 377 19.24 10.31 -49.77
C ARG A 377 18.34 11.50 -50.14
N LEU A 378 18.94 12.60 -50.51
CA LEU A 378 18.23 13.76 -51.06
C LEU A 378 17.57 13.38 -52.39
N ASN A 379 16.24 13.39 -52.46
CA ASN A 379 15.50 13.27 -53.72
C ASN A 379 15.85 14.45 -54.63
N LYS A 380 16.75 14.25 -55.60
CA LYS A 380 17.11 15.23 -56.65
C LYS A 380 16.08 15.29 -57.78
N THR A 381 14.82 15.13 -57.54
CA THR A 381 13.76 15.28 -58.56
C THR A 381 12.64 16.19 -58.05
N ALA A 382 12.97 17.47 -57.99
CA ALA A 382 11.99 18.54 -58.15
C ALA A 382 12.72 19.68 -58.86
N THR A 383 12.71 19.61 -60.19
CA THR A 383 12.94 20.77 -61.03
C THR A 383 11.65 21.09 -61.75
N PRO A 384 11.29 22.39 -61.93
CA PRO A 384 9.96 22.91 -62.13
C PRO A 384 9.33 22.54 -63.45
#